data_ef431c2b979eeeaa1706eff500b3be7b
#
_entry.id   ef431c2b979eeeaa1706eff500b3be7b
#
_cell.length_a   1.000
_cell.length_b   1.000
_cell.length_c   1.000
_cell.angle_alpha   90.00
_cell.angle_beta   90.00
_cell.angle_gamma   90.00
#
_symmetry.space_group_name_H-M   'P 1'
#
loop_
_entity.id
_entity.type
_entity.pdbx_description
1 polymer ?
#
loop_
_entity_poly.entity_id
_entity_poly.type
_entity_poly.pdbx_seq_one_letter_code
_entity_poly.pdbx_strand_id
1 'polypeptide(L)'
;GKADKKTYQMDPGNSDEALREVALDLAEGADMVMVKPGLPYLDIVHRVKQKFGAPTLVYQVSGEYAMLKAASQNGWLDERACALEALTSIKRAGADGVLTYFALDAARRWAHEWQFRVGVHHLRGLIGAEQQGLTLRRQ
;
A
#
# COMPACT_ATOMS: atom_id res chain seq x y z
N GLY A 1 4.59 26.87 -9.53
CA GLY A 1 5.94 27.12 -9.11
C GLY A 1 6.73 25.82 -9.06
N LYS A 2 7.94 25.85 -9.60
CA LYS A 2 8.91 24.74 -9.52
C LYS A 2 9.58 24.77 -8.14
N ALA A 3 8.84 24.44 -7.08
CA ALA A 3 9.46 24.27 -5.77
C ALA A 3 10.21 22.93 -5.77
N ASP A 4 11.48 22.97 -5.40
CA ASP A 4 12.27 21.75 -5.22
C ASP A 4 11.80 21.03 -3.96
N LYS A 5 11.19 19.86 -4.14
CA LYS A 5 10.68 19.04 -3.04
C LYS A 5 11.79 18.42 -2.19
N LYS A 6 13.03 18.41 -2.66
CA LYS A 6 14.18 17.83 -1.95
C LYS A 6 14.48 18.53 -0.63
N THR A 7 13.97 19.76 -0.42
CA THR A 7 14.21 20.53 0.81
C THR A 7 13.47 19.98 2.04
N TYR A 8 12.45 19.13 1.86
CA TYR A 8 11.66 18.57 2.97
C TYR A 8 11.42 17.06 2.87
N GLN A 9 11.89 16.42 1.81
CA GLN A 9 11.82 14.95 1.70
C GLN A 9 13.04 14.34 2.39
N MET A 10 12.81 13.20 3.07
CA MET A 10 13.87 12.41 3.66
C MET A 10 14.87 11.93 2.59
N ASP A 11 16.11 11.73 2.99
CA ASP A 11 17.12 11.12 2.13
C ASP A 11 16.71 9.67 1.79
N PRO A 12 16.45 9.37 0.50
CA PRO A 12 16.03 8.03 0.10
C PRO A 12 17.08 6.94 0.36
N GLY A 13 18.34 7.32 0.55
CA GLY A 13 19.43 6.42 0.90
C GLY A 13 19.55 6.13 2.40
N ASN A 14 18.82 6.86 3.25
CA ASN A 14 18.93 6.74 4.71
C ASN A 14 17.67 6.11 5.33
N SER A 15 17.66 4.80 5.43
CA SER A 15 16.52 4.07 6.01
C SER A 15 16.35 4.28 7.53
N ASP A 16 17.38 4.72 8.25
CA ASP A 16 17.30 4.98 9.69
C ASP A 16 16.55 6.29 9.99
N GLU A 17 16.64 7.27 9.10
CA GLU A 17 15.86 8.50 9.18
C GLU A 17 14.35 8.20 9.17
N ALA A 18 13.89 7.30 8.29
CA ALA A 18 12.49 6.90 8.25
C ALA A 18 12.00 6.31 9.58
N LEU A 19 12.82 5.51 10.25
CA LEU A 19 12.47 4.97 11.56
C LEU A 19 12.45 6.03 12.66
N ARG A 20 13.30 7.04 12.57
CA ARG A 20 13.30 8.17 13.50
C ARG A 20 12.03 9.00 13.34
N GLU A 21 11.68 9.36 12.12
CA GLU A 21 10.48 10.14 11.82
C GLU A 21 9.21 9.41 12.28
N VAL A 22 9.08 8.12 11.98
CA VAL A 22 7.94 7.32 12.46
C VAL A 22 7.88 7.30 13.99
N ALA A 23 9.02 7.22 14.69
CA ALA A 23 9.05 7.27 16.15
C ALA A 23 8.51 8.61 16.68
N LEU A 24 8.85 9.72 16.03
CA LEU A 24 8.37 11.06 16.38
C LEU A 24 6.86 11.19 16.10
N ASP A 25 6.40 10.78 14.91
CA ASP A 25 4.99 10.81 14.55
C ASP A 25 4.12 10.05 15.55
N LEU A 26 4.54 8.84 15.95
CA LEU A 26 3.82 8.05 16.94
C LEU A 26 3.84 8.69 18.32
N ALA A 27 4.95 9.32 18.72
CA ALA A 27 5.04 10.05 19.99
C ALA A 27 4.16 11.30 20.01
N GLU A 28 3.93 11.92 18.85
CA GLU A 28 3.02 13.05 18.65
C GLU A 28 1.54 12.63 18.56
N GLY A 29 1.24 11.33 18.55
CA GLY A 29 -0.10 10.78 18.62
C GLY A 29 -0.66 10.27 17.29
N ALA A 30 0.17 9.94 16.32
CA ALA A 30 -0.30 9.31 15.09
C ALA A 30 -0.87 7.90 15.38
N ASP A 31 -2.08 7.62 14.91
CA ASP A 31 -2.73 6.30 15.04
C ASP A 31 -2.18 5.29 14.03
N MET A 32 -1.67 5.77 12.90
CA MET A 32 -1.14 4.96 11.81
C MET A 32 -0.11 5.75 11.01
N VAL A 33 0.72 5.02 10.28
CA VAL A 33 1.75 5.63 9.40
C VAL A 33 1.61 5.14 7.97
N MET A 34 2.14 5.91 7.01
CA MET A 34 2.07 5.56 5.60
C MET A 34 3.43 5.69 4.93
N VAL A 35 3.83 4.65 4.21
CA VAL A 35 5.02 4.64 3.35
C VAL A 35 4.61 4.89 1.90
N LYS A 36 5.25 5.86 1.23
CA LYS A 36 5.05 6.19 -0.18
C LYS A 36 6.33 6.75 -0.82
N PRO A 37 6.67 6.35 -2.05
CA PRO A 37 6.03 5.27 -2.84
C PRO A 37 6.17 3.90 -2.17
N GLY A 38 5.46 2.89 -2.70
CA GLY A 38 5.39 1.58 -2.08
C GLY A 38 6.55 0.65 -2.44
N LEU A 39 6.62 0.23 -3.70
CA LEU A 39 7.56 -0.81 -4.15
C LEU A 39 9.04 -0.47 -3.89
N PRO A 40 9.51 0.79 -4.09
CA PRO A 40 10.90 1.13 -3.82
C PRO A 40 11.29 1.07 -2.34
N TYR A 41 10.31 1.05 -1.42
CA TYR A 41 10.53 1.17 0.02
C TYR A 41 9.90 0.03 0.83
N LEU A 42 9.84 -1.19 0.27
CA LEU A 42 9.33 -2.37 0.97
C LEU A 42 10.16 -2.74 2.20
N ASP A 43 11.45 -2.46 2.17
CA ASP A 43 12.35 -2.59 3.30
C ASP A 43 11.97 -1.65 4.45
N ILE A 44 11.60 -0.41 4.14
CA ILE A 44 11.09 0.56 5.13
C ILE A 44 9.76 0.08 5.72
N VAL A 45 8.83 -0.37 4.88
CA VAL A 45 7.56 -0.95 5.35
C VAL A 45 7.82 -2.08 6.35
N HIS A 46 8.72 -2.98 6.01
CA HIS A 46 9.08 -4.11 6.86
C HIS A 46 9.71 -3.65 8.18
N ARG A 47 10.70 -2.76 8.11
CA ARG A 47 11.40 -2.24 9.29
C ARG A 47 10.46 -1.49 10.24
N VAL A 48 9.59 -0.63 9.70
CA VAL A 48 8.59 0.12 10.48
C VAL A 48 7.64 -0.84 11.17
N LYS A 49 7.08 -1.79 10.44
CA LYS A 49 6.15 -2.77 11.00
C LYS A 49 6.79 -3.62 12.08
N GLN A 50 8.01 -4.10 11.88
CA GLN A 50 8.73 -4.91 12.87
C GLN A 50 9.09 -4.11 14.12
N LYS A 51 9.50 -2.85 13.96
CA LYS A 51 9.98 -2.05 15.09
C LYS A 51 8.84 -1.49 15.95
N PHE A 52 7.76 -1.02 15.33
CA PHE A 52 6.73 -0.27 16.04
C PHE A 52 5.41 -1.05 16.20
N GLY A 53 5.14 -2.05 15.35
CA GLY A 53 3.86 -2.77 15.37
C GLY A 53 2.63 -1.92 14.99
N ALA A 54 2.81 -0.62 14.77
CA ALA A 54 1.75 0.32 14.43
C ALA A 54 1.05 -0.06 13.11
N PRO A 55 -0.21 0.32 12.91
CA PRO A 55 -0.88 0.19 11.64
C PRO A 55 -0.09 0.91 10.54
N THR A 56 0.39 0.14 9.55
CA THR A 56 1.27 0.63 8.49
C THR A 56 0.56 0.52 7.15
N LEU A 57 0.28 1.67 6.53
CA LEU A 57 -0.29 1.76 5.21
C LEU A 57 0.80 1.96 4.17
N VAL A 58 0.51 1.56 2.95
CA VAL A 58 1.39 1.80 1.80
C VAL A 58 0.59 2.46 0.69
N TYR A 59 1.14 3.51 0.09
CA TYR A 59 0.57 4.08 -1.12
C TYR A 59 1.42 3.73 -2.34
N GLN A 60 0.88 2.84 -3.18
CA GLN A 60 1.39 2.59 -4.52
C GLN A 60 1.04 3.79 -5.40
N VAL A 61 2.00 4.70 -5.57
CA VAL A 61 1.75 6.00 -6.20
C VAL A 61 1.52 5.91 -7.71
N SER A 62 1.05 7.02 -8.30
CA SER A 62 0.73 7.09 -9.73
C SER A 62 1.90 6.72 -10.65
N GLY A 63 3.13 7.02 -10.25
CA GLY A 63 4.32 6.63 -11.03
C GLY A 63 4.51 5.11 -11.10
N GLU A 64 4.32 4.41 -9.98
CA GLU A 64 4.37 2.95 -9.94
C GLU A 64 3.27 2.31 -10.79
N TYR A 65 2.04 2.85 -10.68
CA TYR A 65 0.93 2.44 -11.52
C TYR A 65 1.21 2.66 -13.00
N ALA A 66 1.71 3.85 -13.36
CA ALA A 66 2.03 4.21 -14.75
C ALA A 66 3.11 3.30 -15.36
N MET A 67 4.15 2.93 -14.59
CA MET A 67 5.18 1.99 -15.04
C MET A 67 4.59 0.63 -15.43
N LEU A 68 3.74 0.06 -14.56
CA LEU A 68 3.08 -1.23 -14.83
C LEU A 68 2.12 -1.14 -16.02
N LYS A 69 1.33 -0.08 -16.10
CA LYS A 69 0.41 0.15 -17.24
C LYS A 69 1.16 0.31 -18.55
N ALA A 70 2.20 1.12 -18.58
CA ALA A 70 2.98 1.35 -19.80
C ALA A 70 3.65 0.07 -20.30
N ALA A 71 4.26 -0.71 -19.42
CA ALA A 71 4.89 -1.96 -19.79
C ALA A 71 3.87 -3.00 -20.30
N SER A 72 2.68 -3.04 -19.70
CA SER A 72 1.59 -3.92 -20.14
C SER A 72 1.03 -3.50 -21.50
N GLN A 73 0.82 -2.21 -21.72
CA GLN A 73 0.33 -1.66 -22.97
C GLN A 73 1.29 -1.94 -24.15
N ASN A 74 2.59 -2.00 -23.86
CA ASN A 74 3.59 -2.39 -24.83
C ASN A 74 3.74 -3.92 -25.01
N GLY A 75 2.95 -4.72 -24.28
CA GLY A 75 3.02 -6.18 -24.36
C GLY A 75 4.26 -6.80 -23.71
N TRP A 76 4.98 -6.06 -22.87
CA TRP A 76 6.22 -6.52 -22.25
C TRP A 76 5.97 -7.36 -20.99
N LEU A 77 4.81 -7.19 -20.35
CA LEU A 77 4.41 -7.97 -19.18
C LEU A 77 2.89 -8.14 -19.11
N ASP A 78 2.46 -9.14 -18.35
CA ASP A 78 1.05 -9.32 -17.97
C ASP A 78 0.68 -8.36 -16.84
N GLU A 79 -0.23 -7.42 -17.11
CA GLU A 79 -0.65 -6.38 -16.18
C GLU A 79 -1.19 -6.99 -14.88
N ARG A 80 -2.07 -7.96 -15.01
CA ARG A 80 -2.73 -8.58 -13.87
C ARG A 80 -1.75 -9.32 -12.98
N ALA A 81 -0.91 -10.15 -13.58
CA ALA A 81 0.08 -10.91 -12.84
C ALA A 81 1.05 -10.00 -12.08
N CYS A 82 1.58 -8.96 -12.74
CA CYS A 82 2.50 -8.01 -12.13
C CYS A 82 1.85 -7.11 -11.08
N ALA A 83 0.61 -6.67 -11.30
CA ALA A 83 -0.12 -5.89 -10.31
C ALA A 83 -0.41 -6.73 -9.04
N LEU A 84 -0.85 -7.98 -9.19
CA LEU A 84 -1.06 -8.89 -8.06
C LEU A 84 0.24 -9.22 -7.31
N GLU A 85 1.33 -9.41 -8.04
CA GLU A 85 2.64 -9.63 -7.42
C GLU A 85 3.10 -8.40 -6.62
N ALA A 86 2.94 -7.19 -7.18
CA ALA A 86 3.24 -5.94 -6.50
C ALA A 86 2.43 -5.79 -5.21
N LEU A 87 1.11 -5.99 -5.26
CA LEU A 87 0.24 -5.91 -4.08
C LEU A 87 0.58 -6.99 -3.04
N THR A 88 0.91 -8.19 -3.49
CA THR A 88 1.34 -9.29 -2.62
C THR A 88 2.66 -8.97 -1.94
N SER A 89 3.62 -8.38 -2.65
CA SER A 89 4.92 -8.00 -2.09
C SER A 89 4.78 -6.91 -1.02
N ILE A 90 3.91 -5.91 -1.24
CA ILE A 90 3.58 -4.88 -0.26
C ILE A 90 2.98 -5.52 1.00
N LYS A 91 2.02 -6.43 0.84
CA LYS A 91 1.42 -7.14 1.98
C LYS A 91 2.44 -8.01 2.71
N ARG A 92 3.29 -8.74 2.00
CA ARG A 92 4.36 -9.56 2.57
C ARG A 92 5.38 -8.71 3.35
N ALA A 93 5.64 -7.49 2.93
CA ALA A 93 6.50 -6.55 3.67
C ALA A 93 5.90 -6.13 5.03
N GLY A 94 4.59 -6.33 5.24
CA GLY A 94 3.93 -6.10 6.52
C GLY A 94 2.86 -5.00 6.49
N ALA A 95 2.49 -4.49 5.30
CA ALA A 95 1.43 -3.50 5.19
C ALA A 95 0.07 -4.03 5.69
N ASP A 96 -0.62 -3.24 6.50
CA ASP A 96 -1.99 -3.51 6.96
C ASP A 96 -3.02 -3.10 5.92
N GLY A 97 -2.72 -2.08 5.13
CA GLY A 97 -3.56 -1.63 4.03
C GLY A 97 -2.74 -1.02 2.89
N VAL A 98 -3.32 -1.03 1.69
CA VAL A 98 -2.68 -0.50 0.47
C VAL A 98 -3.63 0.45 -0.24
N LEU A 99 -3.16 1.67 -0.50
CA LEU A 99 -3.80 2.59 -1.42
C LEU A 99 -3.19 2.36 -2.80
N THR A 100 -4.03 2.08 -3.80
CA THR A 100 -3.56 1.77 -5.16
C THR A 100 -4.61 2.12 -6.20
N TYR A 101 -4.18 2.50 -7.39
CA TYR A 101 -5.06 2.68 -8.55
C TYR A 101 -5.61 1.36 -9.09
N PHE A 102 -5.02 0.22 -8.70
CA PHE A 102 -5.55 -1.12 -9.00
C PHE A 102 -6.63 -1.58 -8.01
N ALA A 103 -7.04 -0.77 -7.03
CA ALA A 103 -7.92 -1.21 -5.94
C ALA A 103 -9.23 -1.85 -6.44
N LEU A 104 -9.91 -1.23 -7.42
CA LEU A 104 -11.15 -1.76 -7.96
C LEU A 104 -10.96 -3.06 -8.75
N ASP A 105 -9.89 -3.15 -9.53
CA ASP A 105 -9.57 -4.36 -10.28
C ASP A 105 -9.18 -5.50 -9.33
N ALA A 106 -8.37 -5.20 -8.31
CA ALA A 106 -7.99 -6.17 -7.29
C ALA A 106 -9.21 -6.67 -6.52
N ALA A 107 -10.11 -5.79 -6.07
CA ALA A 107 -11.27 -6.15 -5.28
C ALA A 107 -12.37 -6.87 -6.08
N ARG A 108 -12.62 -6.45 -7.33
CA ARG A 108 -13.75 -6.94 -8.12
C ARG A 108 -13.40 -8.06 -9.07
N ARG A 109 -12.22 -7.99 -9.70
CA ARG A 109 -11.83 -8.89 -10.79
C ARG A 109 -10.82 -9.95 -10.37
N TRP A 110 -9.96 -9.63 -9.40
CA TRP A 110 -8.80 -10.48 -9.03
C TRP A 110 -8.92 -11.08 -7.64
N ALA A 111 -10.00 -10.78 -6.91
CA ALA A 111 -10.19 -11.19 -5.51
C ALA A 111 -10.02 -12.71 -5.28
N HIS A 112 -10.46 -13.56 -6.23
CA HIS A 112 -10.32 -15.00 -6.11
C HIS A 112 -8.87 -15.47 -6.08
N GLU A 113 -7.99 -14.83 -6.87
CA GLU A 113 -6.56 -15.19 -6.90
C GLU A 113 -5.79 -14.58 -5.73
N TRP A 114 -6.18 -13.38 -5.32
CA TRP A 114 -5.55 -12.72 -4.18
C TRP A 114 -5.84 -13.42 -2.85
N GLN A 115 -7.04 -13.94 -2.68
CA GLN A 115 -7.41 -14.75 -1.51
C GLN A 115 -6.54 -16.00 -1.35
N PHE A 116 -6.16 -16.65 -2.42
CA PHE A 116 -5.29 -17.83 -2.39
C PHE A 116 -3.83 -17.49 -2.02
N ARG A 117 -3.35 -16.30 -2.37
CA ARG A 117 -1.95 -15.89 -2.16
C ARG A 117 -1.67 -15.17 -0.84
N VAL A 118 -2.67 -14.60 -0.19
CA VAL A 118 -2.49 -13.68 0.94
C VAL A 118 -3.15 -14.15 2.24
N GLY A 119 -3.81 -15.29 2.25
CA GLY A 119 -4.47 -15.83 3.46
C GLY A 119 -5.51 -14.87 4.05
N VAL A 120 -6.38 -14.32 3.22
CA VAL A 120 -7.34 -13.28 3.63
C VAL A 120 -8.52 -13.88 4.37
N HIS A 121 -8.40 -14.04 5.67
CA HIS A 121 -9.56 -14.24 6.54
C HIS A 121 -10.35 -12.94 6.83
N HIS A 122 -9.85 -11.76 6.47
CA HIS A 122 -10.45 -10.47 6.87
C HIS A 122 -11.29 -9.75 5.81
N LEU A 123 -11.15 -10.04 4.50
CA LEU A 123 -11.95 -9.36 3.46
C LEU A 123 -13.37 -9.91 3.29
N ARG A 124 -13.67 -11.10 3.80
CA ARG A 124 -15.06 -11.63 3.79
C ARG A 124 -16.04 -10.77 4.57
N GLY A 125 -15.59 -10.05 5.60
CA GLY A 125 -16.43 -9.13 6.37
C GLY A 125 -16.80 -7.84 5.63
N LEU A 126 -15.93 -7.33 4.78
CA LEU A 126 -16.16 -6.08 4.04
C LEU A 126 -17.00 -6.29 2.77
N ILE A 127 -16.79 -7.39 2.06
CA ILE A 127 -17.56 -7.70 0.84
C ILE A 127 -18.96 -8.22 1.20
N GLY A 128 -19.12 -8.89 2.34
CA GLY A 128 -20.43 -9.38 2.83
C GLY A 128 -21.35 -8.26 3.34
N ALA A 129 -20.81 -7.14 3.78
CA ALA A 129 -21.60 -6.01 4.29
C ALA A 129 -22.31 -5.22 3.17
N GLU A 130 -21.72 -5.15 1.96
CA GLU A 130 -22.37 -4.51 0.81
C GLU A 130 -23.57 -5.30 0.25
N GLN A 131 -23.60 -6.62 0.42
CA GLN A 131 -24.72 -7.43 -0.03
C GLN A 131 -25.91 -7.46 0.95
N GLN A 132 -25.74 -6.95 2.18
CA GLN A 132 -26.78 -6.93 3.21
C GLN A 132 -27.40 -5.55 3.49
N GLY A 133 -27.20 -4.55 2.64
CA GLY A 133 -27.97 -3.30 2.66
C GLY A 133 -27.81 -2.47 3.93
N LEU A 134 -26.61 -2.35 4.49
CA LEU A 134 -26.36 -1.47 5.64
C LEU A 134 -26.32 0.00 5.19
N THR A 135 -27.45 0.65 5.34
CA THR A 135 -27.58 2.12 5.24
C THR A 135 -26.84 2.76 6.42
N LEU A 136 -25.69 3.38 6.17
CA LEU A 136 -25.05 4.23 7.16
C LEU A 136 -25.93 5.48 7.39
N ARG A 137 -26.62 5.55 8.52
CA ARG A 137 -27.23 6.80 9.01
C ARG A 137 -26.10 7.71 9.50
N ARG A 138 -26.02 8.91 8.89
CA ARG A 138 -25.21 10.02 9.42
C ARG A 138 -25.84 10.46 10.76
N GLN A 139 -25.03 10.51 11.78
CA GLN A 139 -25.23 11.40 12.93
C GLN A 139 -24.23 12.53 12.85
#